data_9caed256d3a87698c85029a9b6b143ae
#
_entry.id   9caed256d3a87698c85029a9b6b143ae
#
_cell.length_a   1.000
_cell.length_b   1.000
_cell.length_c   1.000
_cell.angle_alpha   90.00
_cell.angle_beta   90.00
_cell.angle_gamma   90.00
#
_symmetry.space_group_name_H-M   'P 1'
#
loop_
_entity.id
_entity.type
_entity.pdbx_description
1 polymer ?
#
loop_
_entity_poly.entity_id
_entity_poly.type
_entity_poly.pdbx_seq_one_letter_code
_entity_poly.pdbx_strand_id
1 'polypeptide(L)' 'MNYQKAVLDKKATSIKLRTLRIEARLTHEMLAELLQLNSSRVIYDWECAKKMPNVENLYNLSLIFNMKMEDLLVIR' A
#
# COMPACT_ATOMS: atom_id res chain seq x y z
N MET A 1 5.34 30.80 -3.05
CA MET A 1 5.41 29.36 -2.84
C MET A 1 5.17 28.62 -4.15
N ASN A 2 6.07 27.73 -4.52
CA ASN A 2 5.99 27.00 -5.78
C ASN A 2 5.35 25.63 -5.55
N TYR A 3 4.02 25.63 -5.49
CA TYR A 3 3.28 24.41 -5.32
C TYR A 3 2.81 23.89 -6.67
N GLN A 4 3.07 22.63 -6.93
CA GLN A 4 2.50 21.92 -8.07
C GLN A 4 1.79 20.69 -7.54
N LYS A 5 0.57 20.46 -8.03
CA LYS A 5 -0.22 19.31 -7.57
C LYS A 5 0.46 18.00 -7.97
N ALA A 6 0.71 17.15 -6.99
CA ALA A 6 1.17 15.79 -7.23
C ALA A 6 -0.02 14.90 -7.57
N VAL A 7 0.20 13.96 -8.50
CA VAL A 7 -0.83 13.00 -8.89
C VAL A 7 -0.35 11.61 -8.57
N LEU A 8 -1.17 10.85 -7.84
CA LEU A 8 -0.85 9.48 -7.48
C LEU A 8 -0.90 8.59 -8.72
N ASP A 9 0.17 7.85 -8.97
CA ASP A 9 0.19 6.79 -9.96
C ASP A 9 -0.33 5.52 -9.28
N LYS A 10 -1.63 5.25 -9.45
CA LYS A 10 -2.29 4.15 -8.75
C LYS A 10 -1.72 2.80 -9.17
N LYS A 11 -1.48 2.61 -10.45
CA LYS A 11 -0.95 1.34 -10.94
C LYS A 11 0.45 1.07 -10.40
N ALA A 12 1.33 2.06 -10.49
CA ALA A 12 2.70 1.92 -9.99
C ALA A 12 2.71 1.72 -8.47
N THR A 13 1.85 2.42 -7.75
CA THR A 13 1.71 2.25 -6.31
C THR A 13 1.25 0.83 -5.96
N SER A 14 0.28 0.30 -6.70
CA SER A 14 -0.20 -1.06 -6.51
C SER A 14 0.89 -2.10 -6.72
N ILE A 15 1.71 -1.93 -7.74
CA ILE A 15 2.85 -2.81 -8.01
C ILE A 15 3.85 -2.73 -6.87
N LYS A 16 4.11 -1.53 -6.37
CA LYS A 16 5.04 -1.33 -5.26
C LYS A 16 4.55 -2.03 -3.99
N LEU A 17 3.27 -1.89 -3.65
CA LEU A 17 2.69 -2.54 -2.48
C LEU A 17 2.82 -4.06 -2.58
N ARG A 18 2.54 -4.62 -3.77
CA ARG A 18 2.69 -6.05 -3.99
C ARG A 18 4.14 -6.49 -3.83
N THR A 19 5.08 -5.76 -4.40
CA THR A 19 6.50 -6.06 -4.30
C THR A 19 6.97 -6.05 -2.85
N LEU A 20 6.56 -5.05 -2.08
CA LEU A 20 6.91 -4.95 -0.66
C LEU A 20 6.36 -6.13 0.13
N ARG A 21 5.11 -6.53 -0.16
CA ARG A 21 4.53 -7.69 0.52
C ARG A 21 5.32 -8.97 0.22
N ILE A 22 5.64 -9.19 -1.04
CA ILE A 22 6.37 -10.39 -1.45
C ILE A 22 7.77 -10.40 -0.85
N GLU A 23 8.46 -9.27 -0.87
CA GLU A 23 9.79 -9.16 -0.28
C GLU A 23 9.78 -9.41 1.23
N ALA A 24 8.69 -9.02 1.89
CA ALA A 24 8.51 -9.28 3.31
C ALA A 24 8.05 -10.72 3.59
N ARG A 25 7.87 -11.53 2.55
CA ARG A 25 7.45 -12.93 2.63
C ARG A 25 6.09 -13.09 3.32
N LEU A 26 5.18 -12.16 3.04
CA LEU A 26 3.83 -12.19 3.58
C LEU A 26 2.85 -12.65 2.50
N THR A 27 1.94 -13.55 2.88
CA THR A 27 0.79 -13.86 2.02
C THR A 27 -0.24 -12.74 2.16
N HIS A 28 -1.22 -12.72 1.27
CA HIS A 28 -2.34 -11.78 1.40
C HIS A 28 -3.04 -11.95 2.76
N GLU A 29 -3.26 -13.20 3.17
CA GLU A 29 -3.92 -13.52 4.44
C GLU A 29 -3.10 -13.05 5.64
N MET A 30 -1.79 -13.25 5.61
CA MET A 30 -0.91 -12.82 6.70
C MET A 30 -0.94 -11.29 6.84
N LEU A 31 -0.86 -10.57 5.72
CA LEU A 31 -0.89 -9.11 5.77
C LEU A 31 -2.25 -8.60 6.22
N ALA A 32 -3.34 -9.22 5.76
CA ALA A 32 -4.68 -8.86 6.20
C ALA A 32 -4.83 -9.06 7.71
N GLU A 33 -4.26 -10.14 8.24
CA GLU A 33 -4.31 -10.40 9.68
C GLU A 33 -3.54 -9.35 10.47
N LEU A 34 -2.34 -8.98 10.02
CA LEU A 34 -1.56 -7.93 10.65
C LEU A 34 -2.31 -6.60 10.69
N LEU A 35 -3.02 -6.29 9.62
CA LEU A 35 -3.80 -5.05 9.51
C LEU A 35 -5.19 -5.17 10.13
N GLN A 36 -5.55 -6.32 10.66
CA GLN A 36 -6.85 -6.59 11.27
C GLN A 36 -8.01 -6.33 10.30
N LEU A 37 -7.82 -6.70 9.05
CA LEU A 37 -8.85 -6.59 8.02
C LEU A 37 -9.76 -7.81 8.06
N ASN A 38 -11.01 -7.63 7.65
CA ASN A 38 -11.99 -8.72 7.63
C ASN A 38 -11.72 -9.74 6.53
N SER A 39 -10.97 -9.36 5.49
CA SER A 39 -10.75 -10.22 4.33
C SER A 39 -9.44 -9.84 3.64
N SER A 40 -8.74 -10.84 3.14
CA SER A 40 -7.55 -10.63 2.31
C SER A 40 -7.90 -10.02 0.96
N ARG A 41 -9.17 -10.03 0.57
CA ARG A 41 -9.63 -9.41 -0.67
C ARG A 41 -9.27 -7.94 -0.74
N VAL A 42 -9.25 -7.25 0.40
CA VAL A 42 -8.88 -5.84 0.47
C VAL A 42 -7.46 -5.64 -0.04
N ILE A 43 -6.52 -6.51 0.38
CA ILE A 43 -5.13 -6.45 -0.09
C ILE A 43 -5.08 -6.67 -1.61
N TYR A 44 -5.84 -7.63 -2.08
CA TYR A 44 -5.92 -7.93 -3.51
C TYR A 44 -6.36 -6.72 -4.30
N ASP A 45 -7.38 -6.01 -3.82
CA ASP A 45 -7.90 -4.82 -4.49
C ASP A 45 -6.85 -3.71 -4.56
N TRP A 46 -6.03 -3.56 -3.50
CA TRP A 46 -4.93 -2.60 -3.52
C TRP A 46 -3.87 -2.97 -4.56
N GLU A 47 -3.58 -4.26 -4.69
CA GLU A 47 -2.53 -4.73 -5.61
C GLU A 47 -3.00 -4.78 -7.06
N CYS A 48 -4.31 -4.72 -7.28
CA CYS A 48 -4.92 -4.65 -8.61
C CYS A 48 -5.30 -3.22 -9.02
N ALA A 49 -4.97 -2.24 -8.18
CA ALA A 49 -5.33 -0.83 -8.40
C ALA A 49 -6.83 -0.58 -8.46
N LYS A 50 -7.64 -1.51 -7.95
CA LYS A 50 -9.08 -1.30 -7.83
C LYS A 50 -9.42 -0.31 -6.75
N LYS A 51 -8.68 -0.37 -5.64
CA LYS A 51 -8.83 0.51 -4.49
C LYS A 51 -7.46 0.85 -3.97
N MET A 52 -7.37 1.96 -3.24
CA MET A 52 -6.14 2.34 -2.56
C MET A 52 -6.37 2.25 -1.05
N PRO A 53 -5.32 1.94 -0.28
CA PRO A 53 -5.44 1.95 1.17
C PRO A 53 -5.82 3.33 1.67
N ASN A 54 -6.66 3.39 2.72
CA ASN A 54 -6.93 4.64 3.39
C ASN A 54 -5.70 5.07 4.22
N VAL A 55 -5.77 6.25 4.82
CA VAL A 55 -4.63 6.81 5.55
C VAL A 55 -4.20 5.90 6.71
N GLU A 56 -5.15 5.36 7.47
CA GLU A 56 -4.84 4.47 8.58
C GLU A 56 -4.10 3.22 8.10
N ASN A 57 -4.58 2.60 7.03
CA ASN A 57 -3.94 1.42 6.47
C ASN A 57 -2.57 1.75 5.89
N LEU A 58 -2.42 2.89 5.24
CA LEU A 58 -1.11 3.34 4.75
C LEU A 58 -0.11 3.49 5.89
N TYR A 59 -0.54 4.10 6.99
CA TYR A 59 0.34 4.29 8.14
C TYR A 59 0.81 2.94 8.69
N ASN A 60 -0.12 2.00 8.86
CA ASN A 60 0.23 0.68 9.37
C ASN A 60 1.11 -0.11 8.40
N LEU A 61 0.87 0.02 7.10
CA LEU A 61 1.77 -0.58 6.10
C LEU A 61 3.18 -0.01 6.22
N SER A 62 3.30 1.29 6.46
CA SER A 62 4.62 1.91 6.64
C SER A 62 5.36 1.32 7.84
N LEU A 63 4.64 1.00 8.92
CA LEU A 63 5.23 0.35 10.08
C LEU A 63 5.66 -1.08 9.77
N ILE A 64 4.79 -1.83 9.07
CA ILE A 64 5.07 -3.23 8.72
C ILE A 64 6.29 -3.31 7.81
N PHE A 65 6.38 -2.44 6.81
CA PHE A 65 7.47 -2.43 5.84
C PHE A 65 8.68 -1.59 6.28
N ASN A 66 8.60 -0.96 7.46
CA ASN A 66 9.67 -0.16 8.03
C ASN A 66 10.15 0.93 7.08
N MET A 67 9.21 1.72 6.59
CA MET A 67 9.52 2.82 5.68
C MET A 67 8.56 3.97 5.93
N LYS A 68 8.85 5.12 5.35
CA LYS A 68 7.98 6.29 5.49
C LYS A 68 6.71 6.10 4.68
N MET A 69 5.61 6.66 5.17
CA MET A 69 4.32 6.56 4.50
C MET A 69 4.38 7.08 3.06
N GLU A 70 5.05 8.20 2.85
CA GLU A 70 5.17 8.77 1.51
C GLU A 70 5.98 7.90 0.56
N ASP A 71 6.87 7.05 1.10
CA ASP A 71 7.68 6.16 0.26
C ASP A 71 6.88 4.96 -0.25
N LEU A 72 5.67 4.75 0.28
CA LEU A 72 4.76 3.74 -0.25
C LEU A 72 4.08 4.20 -1.53
N LEU A 73 4.06 5.49 -1.78
CA LEU A 73 3.32 6.08 -2.88
C LEU A 73 4.24 6.36 -4.06
N VAL A 74 3.72 6.15 -5.26
CA VAL A 74 4.41 6.56 -6.50
C VAL A 74 3.65 7.73 -7.08
N ILE A 75 4.35 8.83 -7.27
CA ILE A 75 3.78 10.08 -7.78
C ILE A 75 4.23 10.26 -9.23
N ARG A 76 3.30 10.69 -10.06
CA ARG A 76 3.61 11.03 -11.45
C ARG A 76 4.37 12.35 -11.55
#